data_645db5c1985d40400c05a2d96f2bb3f0
#
_entry.id   645db5c1985d40400c05a2d96f2bb3f0
#
_cell.length_a   1.000
_cell.length_b   1.000
_cell.length_c   1.000
_cell.angle_alpha   90.00
_cell.angle_beta   90.00
_cell.angle_gamma   90.00
#
_symmetry.space_group_name_H-M   'P 1'
#
loop_
_entity.id
_entity.type
_entity.pdbx_description
1 polymer ?
#
loop_
_entity_poly.entity_id
_entity_poly.type
_entity_poly.pdbx_seq_one_letter_code
_entity_poly.pdbx_strand_id
1 'polypeptide(L)'
;MKRISPIYVLWALLSLLLCVPAFATDPPGLPNFHTTVPGIYRGGAPTVQGLKRLKAMRVHTIIDLRIAPKTVRKEGILARSMGFQWINLPMGSDAPTPREVSTLLATLKRAPQQSVYVHCQHGADRTGCMIGIWRVTQQGWSYPRAFAEMRRYGFNPRWTHLSNAVLQSQSGRGE
;
A
#
# COMPACT_ATOMS: atom_id res chain seq x y z
N MET A 1 -60.10 -4.08 -4.77
CA MET A 1 -58.84 -3.45 -5.21
C MET A 1 -58.55 -2.27 -4.27
N LYS A 2 -57.55 -2.40 -3.37
CA LYS A 2 -57.17 -1.34 -2.42
C LYS A 2 -56.31 -0.31 -3.17
N ARG A 3 -56.74 0.92 -3.28
CA ARG A 3 -55.99 2.03 -3.87
C ARG A 3 -54.82 2.38 -2.93
N ILE A 4 -53.60 2.25 -3.40
CA ILE A 4 -52.40 2.68 -2.68
C ILE A 4 -52.40 4.21 -2.70
N SER A 5 -52.35 4.83 -1.51
CA SER A 5 -52.37 6.30 -1.39
C SER A 5 -51.11 6.90 -2.02
N PRO A 6 -51.23 8.01 -2.81
CA PRO A 6 -50.07 8.63 -3.48
C PRO A 6 -49.00 9.14 -2.52
N ILE A 7 -49.31 9.31 -1.25
CA ILE A 7 -48.35 9.71 -0.19
C ILE A 7 -47.25 8.66 0.03
N TYR A 8 -47.58 7.38 -0.04
CA TYR A 8 -46.57 6.32 0.16
C TYR A 8 -45.61 6.18 -1.03
N VAL A 9 -46.05 6.53 -2.24
CA VAL A 9 -45.21 6.53 -3.45
C VAL A 9 -44.15 7.65 -3.38
N LEU A 10 -44.51 8.81 -2.83
CA LEU A 10 -43.63 9.96 -2.70
C LEU A 10 -42.50 9.70 -1.69
N TRP A 11 -42.78 9.00 -0.58
CA TRP A 11 -41.77 8.62 0.43
C TRP A 11 -40.81 7.53 -0.07
N ALA A 12 -41.25 6.60 -0.91
CA ALA A 12 -40.42 5.57 -1.51
C ALA A 12 -39.44 6.14 -2.55
N LEU A 13 -39.80 7.23 -3.25
CA LEU A 13 -38.91 7.88 -4.21
C LEU A 13 -37.87 8.81 -3.54
N LEU A 14 -38.16 9.35 -2.36
CA LEU A 14 -37.27 10.24 -1.64
C LEU A 14 -36.11 9.46 -0.94
N SER A 15 -36.30 8.17 -0.63
CA SER A 15 -35.29 7.34 0.00
C SER A 15 -34.22 6.78 -0.98
N LEU A 16 -34.42 6.93 -2.29
CA LEU A 16 -33.48 6.43 -3.31
C LEU A 16 -32.35 7.42 -3.69
N LEU A 17 -32.38 8.65 -3.14
CA LEU A 17 -31.50 9.74 -3.62
C LEU A 17 -30.28 10.02 -2.76
N LEU A 18 -29.93 9.20 -1.77
CA LEU A 18 -28.81 9.50 -0.84
C LEU A 18 -27.70 8.45 -0.78
N CYS A 19 -27.57 7.59 -1.79
CA CYS A 19 -26.37 6.78 -1.94
C CYS A 19 -25.36 7.50 -2.85
N VAL A 20 -24.84 8.66 -2.40
CA VAL A 20 -23.65 9.27 -3.01
C VAL A 20 -22.48 8.38 -2.63
N PRO A 21 -21.77 7.76 -3.59
CA PRO A 21 -20.55 7.04 -3.26
C PRO A 21 -19.57 8.04 -2.63
N ALA A 22 -19.28 7.88 -1.35
CA ALA A 22 -18.21 8.61 -0.70
C ALA A 22 -16.92 8.20 -1.41
N PHE A 23 -16.37 9.07 -2.24
CA PHE A 23 -14.99 8.89 -2.71
C PHE A 23 -14.11 8.86 -1.48
N ALA A 24 -13.58 7.69 -1.15
CA ALA A 24 -12.68 7.54 -0.04
C ALA A 24 -11.42 8.36 -0.35
N THR A 25 -11.31 9.53 0.26
CA THR A 25 -10.10 10.34 0.19
C THR A 25 -9.01 9.69 1.02
N ASP A 26 -7.77 9.80 0.58
CA ASP A 26 -6.63 9.33 1.38
C ASP A 26 -6.69 9.89 2.81
N PRO A 27 -6.38 9.09 3.83
CA PRO A 27 -6.31 9.59 5.19
C PRO A 27 -5.30 10.74 5.28
N PRO A 28 -5.64 11.88 5.91
CA PRO A 28 -4.75 13.03 5.97
C PRO A 28 -3.34 12.65 6.44
N GLY A 29 -2.35 13.02 5.63
CA GLY A 29 -0.94 12.73 5.89
C GLY A 29 -0.44 11.37 5.43
N LEU A 30 -1.28 10.57 4.77
CA LEU A 30 -0.95 9.26 4.20
C LEU A 30 -1.33 9.22 2.71
N PRO A 31 -0.54 9.83 1.81
CA PRO A 31 -0.87 9.87 0.40
C PRO A 31 -0.87 8.46 -0.21
N ASN A 32 -1.79 8.20 -1.13
CA ASN A 32 -1.96 6.91 -1.82
C ASN A 32 -2.02 5.71 -0.85
N PHE A 33 -2.76 5.89 0.26
CA PHE A 33 -2.87 4.90 1.32
C PHE A 33 -3.87 3.81 0.96
N HIS A 34 -3.42 2.54 1.06
CA HIS A 34 -4.29 1.39 0.83
C HIS A 34 -3.96 0.25 1.81
N THR A 35 -4.99 -0.47 2.21
CA THR A 35 -4.84 -1.77 2.88
C THR A 35 -4.63 -2.85 1.82
N THR A 36 -3.49 -3.50 1.86
CA THR A 36 -3.14 -4.59 0.94
C THR A 36 -3.82 -5.89 1.35
N VAL A 37 -3.68 -6.24 2.62
CA VAL A 37 -4.41 -7.27 3.38
C VAL A 37 -4.43 -6.80 4.85
N PRO A 38 -5.22 -7.40 5.74
CA PRO A 38 -5.16 -7.08 7.17
C PRO A 38 -3.73 -7.13 7.72
N GLY A 39 -3.29 -6.04 8.34
CA GLY A 39 -1.94 -5.88 8.88
C GLY A 39 -0.87 -5.43 7.90
N ILE A 40 -1.14 -5.38 6.60
CA ILE A 40 -0.19 -4.86 5.60
C ILE A 40 -0.81 -3.65 4.89
N TYR A 41 -0.17 -2.52 5.04
CA TYR A 41 -0.55 -1.24 4.46
C TYR A 41 0.53 -0.75 3.48
N ARG A 42 0.10 0.00 2.49
CA ARG A 42 0.99 0.62 1.50
C ARG A 42 0.64 2.09 1.28
N GLY A 43 1.58 2.90 0.83
CA GLY A 43 1.31 4.29 0.48
C GLY A 43 2.56 5.09 0.11
N GLY A 44 2.42 6.41 0.10
CA GLY A 44 3.52 7.36 -0.06
C GLY A 44 4.14 7.77 1.28
N ALA A 45 5.15 8.64 1.22
CA ALA A 45 5.86 9.09 2.40
C ALA A 45 4.90 9.77 3.40
N PRO A 46 4.82 9.28 4.65
CA PRO A 46 3.91 9.83 5.63
C PRO A 46 4.37 11.21 6.10
N THR A 47 3.43 12.11 6.35
CA THR A 47 3.70 13.32 7.12
C THR A 47 3.75 13.01 8.62
N VAL A 48 4.08 14.01 9.45
CA VAL A 48 3.99 13.87 10.93
C VAL A 48 2.59 13.44 11.36
N GLN A 49 1.55 13.99 10.72
CA GLN A 49 0.16 13.59 10.97
C GLN A 49 -0.10 12.16 10.52
N GLY A 50 0.45 11.75 9.37
CA GLY A 50 0.38 10.38 8.89
C GLY A 50 1.03 9.38 9.84
N LEU A 51 2.21 9.70 10.39
CA LEU A 51 2.87 8.87 11.40
C LEU A 51 2.00 8.71 12.67
N LYS A 52 1.37 9.79 13.16
CA LYS A 52 0.42 9.71 14.27
C LYS A 52 -0.75 8.79 13.97
N ARG A 53 -1.28 8.82 12.73
CA ARG A 53 -2.35 7.92 12.28
C ARG A 53 -1.90 6.47 12.22
N LEU A 54 -0.74 6.18 11.63
CA LEU A 54 -0.17 4.83 11.60
C LEU A 54 -0.01 4.28 13.02
N LYS A 55 0.39 5.13 13.98
CA LYS A 55 0.47 4.74 15.39
C LYS A 55 -0.90 4.41 16.00
N ALA A 56 -1.91 5.21 15.72
CA ALA A 56 -3.29 4.95 16.15
C ALA A 56 -3.86 3.66 15.54
N MET A 57 -3.45 3.33 14.30
CA MET A 57 -3.78 2.07 13.62
C MET A 57 -2.96 0.87 14.13
N ARG A 58 -2.12 1.06 15.15
CA ARG A 58 -1.22 0.05 15.72
C ARG A 58 -0.24 -0.54 14.70
N VAL A 59 0.19 0.26 13.72
CA VAL A 59 1.30 -0.13 12.85
C VAL A 59 2.55 -0.25 13.71
N HIS A 60 3.26 -1.37 13.58
CA HIS A 60 4.47 -1.66 14.32
C HIS A 60 5.74 -1.30 13.52
N THR A 61 5.75 -1.66 12.25
CA THR A 61 6.94 -1.50 11.39
C THR A 61 6.66 -0.58 10.21
N ILE A 62 7.59 0.31 9.91
CA ILE A 62 7.59 1.14 8.69
C ILE A 62 8.78 0.70 7.83
N ILE A 63 8.51 0.39 6.55
CA ILE A 63 9.53 0.13 5.52
C ILE A 63 9.56 1.31 4.57
N ASP A 64 10.66 2.05 4.56
CA ASP A 64 10.92 3.18 3.67
C ASP A 64 11.83 2.76 2.50
N LEU A 65 11.31 2.86 1.27
CA LEU A 65 12.01 2.48 0.05
C LEU A 65 12.77 3.63 -0.61
N ARG A 66 12.87 4.78 0.03
CA ARG A 66 13.52 5.97 -0.54
C ARG A 66 15.03 5.93 -0.34
N ILE A 67 15.74 6.57 -1.29
CA ILE A 67 17.21 6.74 -1.26
C ILE A 67 17.65 8.15 -0.81
N ALA A 68 16.72 9.12 -0.66
CA ALA A 68 17.03 10.51 -0.38
C ALA A 68 17.56 10.72 1.08
N PRO A 69 18.88 10.85 1.32
CA PRO A 69 19.46 10.70 2.65
C PRO A 69 18.86 11.62 3.71
N LYS A 70 18.63 12.90 3.37
CA LYS A 70 18.11 13.90 4.32
C LYS A 70 16.68 13.59 4.80
N THR A 71 15.77 13.29 3.86
CA THR A 71 14.35 13.02 4.17
C THR A 71 14.18 11.68 4.85
N VAL A 72 14.88 10.64 4.39
CA VAL A 72 14.93 9.30 4.97
C VAL A 72 15.42 9.35 6.42
N ARG A 73 16.54 10.04 6.67
CA ARG A 73 17.09 10.18 8.03
C ARG A 73 16.12 10.91 8.96
N LYS A 74 15.52 12.01 8.50
CA LYS A 74 14.55 12.80 9.30
C LYS A 74 13.34 11.97 9.70
N GLU A 75 12.76 11.23 8.74
CA GLU A 75 11.64 10.36 9.02
C GLU A 75 12.02 9.23 9.95
N GLY A 76 13.16 8.55 9.72
CA GLY A 76 13.61 7.45 10.55
C GLY A 76 13.86 7.85 12.01
N ILE A 77 14.39 9.03 12.28
CA ILE A 77 14.55 9.57 13.64
C ILE A 77 13.17 9.75 14.29
N LEU A 78 12.26 10.41 13.58
CA LEU A 78 10.91 10.68 14.09
C LEU A 78 10.11 9.39 14.29
N ALA A 79 10.14 8.46 13.33
CA ALA A 79 9.43 7.20 13.44
C ALA A 79 9.90 6.39 14.67
N ARG A 80 11.22 6.28 14.85
CA ARG A 80 11.77 5.60 16.04
C ARG A 80 11.40 6.29 17.35
N SER A 81 11.44 7.62 17.41
CA SER A 81 11.01 8.37 18.62
C SER A 81 9.53 8.16 18.97
N MET A 82 8.71 7.80 17.95
CA MET A 82 7.30 7.43 18.14
C MET A 82 7.11 5.93 18.44
N GLY A 83 8.21 5.15 18.53
CA GLY A 83 8.19 3.73 18.89
C GLY A 83 7.88 2.79 17.72
N PHE A 84 8.10 3.21 16.47
CA PHE A 84 8.07 2.31 15.32
C PHE A 84 9.40 1.57 15.18
N GLN A 85 9.35 0.31 14.79
CA GLN A 85 10.45 -0.31 14.09
C GLN A 85 10.52 0.33 12.69
N TRP A 86 11.66 0.94 12.35
CA TRP A 86 11.84 1.60 11.06
C TRP A 86 12.99 0.97 10.29
N ILE A 87 12.71 0.52 9.08
CA ILE A 87 13.63 -0.18 8.19
C ILE A 87 13.74 0.63 6.90
N ASN A 88 14.94 0.98 6.48
CA ASN A 88 15.17 1.56 5.16
C ASN A 88 15.70 0.48 4.21
N LEU A 89 15.01 0.31 3.07
CA LEU A 89 15.42 -0.52 1.94
C LEU A 89 15.57 0.40 0.73
N PRO A 90 16.75 1.02 0.54
CA PRO A 90 16.92 2.13 -0.40
C PRO A 90 16.86 1.66 -1.86
N MET A 91 15.75 1.86 -2.53
CA MET A 91 15.55 1.55 -3.95
C MET A 91 15.63 2.80 -4.82
N GLY A 92 16.36 2.70 -5.93
CA GLY A 92 16.37 3.66 -7.03
C GLY A 92 15.28 3.37 -8.07
N SER A 93 15.64 3.54 -9.34
CA SER A 93 14.85 3.18 -10.52
C SER A 93 15.09 1.74 -10.98
N ASP A 94 16.15 1.11 -10.49
CA ASP A 94 16.55 -0.25 -10.84
C ASP A 94 15.74 -1.30 -10.10
N ALA A 95 15.88 -2.56 -10.53
CA ALA A 95 15.30 -3.69 -9.82
C ALA A 95 15.82 -3.75 -8.37
N PRO A 96 14.99 -4.16 -7.40
CA PRO A 96 15.44 -4.34 -6.04
C PRO A 96 16.49 -5.46 -5.94
N THR A 97 17.42 -5.30 -5.04
CA THR A 97 18.42 -6.33 -4.75
C THR A 97 17.79 -7.54 -4.04
N PRO A 98 18.37 -8.74 -4.13
CA PRO A 98 17.89 -9.92 -3.39
C PRO A 98 17.77 -9.67 -1.88
N ARG A 99 18.67 -8.87 -1.30
CA ARG A 99 18.64 -8.50 0.12
C ARG A 99 17.43 -7.63 0.48
N GLU A 100 17.10 -6.64 -0.35
CA GLU A 100 15.92 -5.79 -0.14
C GLU A 100 14.64 -6.63 -0.21
N VAL A 101 14.55 -7.50 -1.22
CA VAL A 101 13.41 -8.41 -1.38
C VAL A 101 13.28 -9.35 -0.18
N SER A 102 14.35 -10.05 0.20
CA SER A 102 14.31 -11.00 1.31
C SER A 102 13.97 -10.33 2.64
N THR A 103 14.48 -9.12 2.89
CA THR A 103 14.17 -8.36 4.11
C THR A 103 12.70 -7.93 4.12
N LEU A 104 12.15 -7.46 2.98
CA LEU A 104 10.72 -7.15 2.87
C LEU A 104 9.87 -8.39 3.17
N LEU A 105 10.13 -9.51 2.48
CA LEU A 105 9.35 -10.74 2.60
C LEU A 105 9.37 -11.28 4.04
N ALA A 106 10.54 -11.29 4.69
CA ALA A 106 10.69 -11.70 6.08
C ALA A 106 9.90 -10.79 7.03
N THR A 107 9.84 -9.48 6.74
CA THR A 107 9.09 -8.51 7.55
C THR A 107 7.59 -8.70 7.34
N LEU A 108 7.12 -8.83 6.11
CA LEU A 108 5.70 -9.01 5.78
C LEU A 108 5.15 -10.36 6.30
N LYS A 109 5.98 -11.38 6.41
CA LYS A 109 5.59 -12.68 7.02
C LYS A 109 5.14 -12.53 8.48
N ARG A 110 5.66 -11.52 9.20
CA ARG A 110 5.28 -11.22 10.59
C ARG A 110 4.08 -10.26 10.71
N ALA A 111 3.58 -9.73 9.60
CA ALA A 111 2.53 -8.72 9.60
C ALA A 111 1.22 -9.11 10.33
N PRO A 112 0.79 -10.38 10.39
CA PRO A 112 -0.38 -10.76 11.18
C PRO A 112 -0.26 -10.40 12.67
N GLN A 113 0.97 -10.38 13.22
CA GLN A 113 1.25 -10.03 14.61
C GLN A 113 1.82 -8.61 14.76
N GLN A 114 2.49 -8.11 13.72
CA GLN A 114 3.23 -6.84 13.73
C GLN A 114 2.94 -6.05 12.45
N SER A 115 1.82 -5.33 12.43
CA SER A 115 1.37 -4.57 11.24
C SER A 115 2.47 -3.73 10.62
N VAL A 116 2.53 -3.76 9.29
CA VAL A 116 3.60 -3.14 8.48
C VAL A 116 3.04 -2.08 7.53
N TYR A 117 3.69 -0.94 7.44
CA TYR A 117 3.44 0.07 6.41
C TYR A 117 4.64 0.15 5.45
N VAL A 118 4.42 -0.10 4.17
CA VAL A 118 5.44 -0.04 3.12
C VAL A 118 5.23 1.19 2.26
N HIS A 119 6.25 2.04 2.12
CA HIS A 119 6.13 3.24 1.32
C HIS A 119 7.41 3.61 0.54
N CYS A 120 7.22 4.43 -0.49
CA CYS A 120 8.26 5.22 -1.15
C CYS A 120 7.86 6.71 -1.11
N GLN A 121 8.24 7.52 -2.08
CA GLN A 121 7.83 8.94 -2.12
C GLN A 121 6.32 9.08 -2.39
N HIS A 122 5.81 8.41 -3.45
CA HIS A 122 4.43 8.54 -3.91
C HIS A 122 3.55 7.31 -3.64
N GLY A 123 4.14 6.21 -3.15
CA GLY A 123 3.40 4.96 -2.92
C GLY A 123 3.05 4.19 -4.19
N ALA A 124 3.54 4.62 -5.34
CA ALA A 124 3.21 4.07 -6.66
C ALA A 124 4.25 3.05 -7.15
N ASP A 125 5.44 3.51 -7.61
CA ASP A 125 6.36 2.70 -8.40
C ASP A 125 7.14 1.67 -7.57
N ARG A 126 8.04 2.13 -6.68
CA ARG A 126 8.86 1.25 -5.81
C ARG A 126 8.00 0.44 -4.86
N THR A 127 7.00 1.08 -4.26
CA THR A 127 6.01 0.40 -3.41
C THR A 127 5.21 -0.62 -4.21
N GLY A 128 4.79 -0.28 -5.43
CA GLY A 128 4.11 -1.19 -6.35
C GLY A 128 4.96 -2.41 -6.68
N CYS A 129 6.22 -2.21 -7.04
CA CYS A 129 7.17 -3.28 -7.33
C CYS A 129 7.31 -4.24 -6.14
N MET A 130 7.63 -3.74 -4.96
CA MET A 130 7.87 -4.57 -3.78
C MET A 130 6.63 -5.33 -3.31
N ILE A 131 5.46 -4.69 -3.31
CA ILE A 131 4.19 -5.37 -3.04
C ILE A 131 3.85 -6.37 -4.15
N GLY A 132 4.13 -6.04 -5.42
CA GLY A 132 3.95 -6.94 -6.56
C GLY A 132 4.78 -8.23 -6.42
N ILE A 133 6.06 -8.12 -6.06
CA ILE A 133 6.93 -9.26 -5.77
C ILE A 133 6.32 -10.12 -4.64
N TRP A 134 5.89 -9.51 -3.55
CA TRP A 134 5.24 -10.23 -2.45
C TRP A 134 3.95 -10.93 -2.89
N ARG A 135 3.09 -10.28 -3.71
CA ARG A 135 1.88 -10.89 -4.27
C ARG A 135 2.22 -12.14 -5.09
N VAL A 136 3.24 -12.02 -5.93
CA VAL A 136 3.67 -13.11 -6.82
C VAL A 136 4.29 -14.24 -6.02
N THR A 137 5.26 -13.95 -5.13
CA THR A 137 6.05 -14.98 -4.44
C THR A 137 5.33 -15.63 -3.26
N GLN A 138 4.55 -14.87 -2.49
CA GLN A 138 3.95 -15.34 -1.23
C GLN A 138 2.44 -15.58 -1.33
N GLN A 139 1.74 -14.94 -2.27
CA GLN A 139 0.29 -15.11 -2.43
C GLN A 139 -0.11 -15.85 -3.71
N GLY A 140 0.85 -16.31 -4.49
CA GLY A 140 0.58 -17.10 -5.69
C GLY A 140 -0.08 -16.33 -6.83
N TRP A 141 -0.05 -14.99 -6.83
CA TRP A 141 -0.63 -14.21 -7.92
C TRP A 141 0.18 -14.38 -9.19
N SER A 142 -0.52 -14.36 -10.34
CA SER A 142 0.16 -14.21 -11.63
C SER A 142 0.69 -12.78 -11.80
N TYR A 143 1.74 -12.62 -12.61
CA TYR A 143 2.27 -11.29 -12.94
C TYR A 143 1.19 -10.34 -13.50
N PRO A 144 0.33 -10.74 -14.46
CA PRO A 144 -0.71 -9.82 -14.96
C PRO A 144 -1.62 -9.27 -13.86
N ARG A 145 -1.98 -10.12 -12.88
CA ARG A 145 -2.80 -9.70 -11.74
C ARG A 145 -2.06 -8.73 -10.83
N ALA A 146 -0.80 -9.02 -10.50
CA ALA A 146 0.03 -8.13 -9.68
C ALA A 146 0.29 -6.79 -10.39
N PHE A 147 0.56 -6.82 -11.71
CA PHE A 147 0.77 -5.63 -12.51
C PHE A 147 -0.50 -4.76 -12.60
N ALA A 148 -1.68 -5.37 -12.71
CA ALA A 148 -2.95 -4.64 -12.68
C ALA A 148 -3.15 -3.92 -11.34
N GLU A 149 -2.81 -4.56 -10.19
CA GLU A 149 -2.81 -3.90 -8.88
C GLU A 149 -1.82 -2.73 -8.83
N MET A 150 -0.60 -2.92 -9.34
CA MET A 150 0.40 -1.84 -9.42
C MET A 150 -0.15 -0.63 -10.20
N ARG A 151 -0.74 -0.88 -11.38
CA ARG A 151 -1.35 0.14 -12.22
C ARG A 151 -2.50 0.88 -11.52
N ARG A 152 -3.35 0.14 -10.82
CA ARG A 152 -4.46 0.71 -10.05
C ARG A 152 -3.99 1.74 -9.02
N TYR A 153 -2.78 1.55 -8.45
CA TYR A 153 -2.20 2.43 -7.44
C TYR A 153 -1.14 3.38 -8.02
N GLY A 154 -1.21 3.68 -9.31
CA GLY A 154 -0.44 4.75 -9.95
C GLY A 154 0.93 4.35 -10.48
N PHE A 155 1.26 3.04 -10.57
CA PHE A 155 2.52 2.60 -11.15
C PHE A 155 2.68 3.11 -12.58
N ASN A 156 3.82 3.76 -12.88
CA ASN A 156 4.16 4.18 -14.22
C ASN A 156 4.84 3.03 -15.01
N PRO A 157 4.24 2.53 -16.11
CA PRO A 157 4.77 1.40 -16.87
C PRO A 157 6.12 1.68 -17.55
N ARG A 158 6.57 2.93 -17.59
CA ARG A 158 7.92 3.29 -18.08
C ARG A 158 9.04 2.79 -17.16
N TRP A 159 8.73 2.49 -15.89
CA TRP A 159 9.68 1.85 -14.97
C TRP A 159 9.79 0.34 -15.23
N THR A 160 10.31 0.00 -16.43
CA THR A 160 10.38 -1.39 -16.91
C THR A 160 11.25 -2.28 -16.03
N HIS A 161 12.34 -1.77 -15.45
CA HIS A 161 13.18 -2.53 -14.51
C HIS A 161 12.38 -2.99 -13.28
N LEU A 162 11.50 -2.14 -12.74
CA LEU A 162 10.65 -2.47 -11.59
C LEU A 162 9.57 -3.49 -11.96
N SER A 163 8.91 -3.35 -13.12
CA SER A 163 7.90 -4.32 -13.55
C SER A 163 8.51 -5.67 -13.94
N ASN A 164 9.69 -5.68 -14.56
CA ASN A 164 10.41 -6.89 -14.89
C ASN A 164 10.87 -7.66 -13.65
N ALA A 165 11.26 -6.97 -12.57
CA ALA A 165 11.56 -7.62 -11.31
C ALA A 165 10.37 -8.41 -10.75
N VAL A 166 9.14 -7.87 -10.88
CA VAL A 166 7.91 -8.58 -10.51
C VAL A 166 7.66 -9.78 -11.42
N LEU A 167 7.85 -9.62 -12.75
CA LEU A 167 7.71 -10.71 -13.72
C LEU A 167 8.69 -11.85 -13.42
N GLN A 168 9.96 -11.54 -13.25
CA GLN A 168 11.02 -12.51 -12.95
C GLN A 168 10.80 -13.27 -11.64
N SER A 169 10.20 -12.61 -10.63
CA SER A 169 9.86 -13.26 -9.37
C SER A 169 8.80 -14.37 -9.49
N GLN A 170 8.09 -14.45 -10.63
CA GLN A 170 7.18 -15.54 -10.93
C GLN A 170 7.91 -16.83 -11.32
N SER A 171 9.03 -16.72 -12.03
CA SER A 171 9.81 -17.87 -12.54
C SER A 171 10.58 -18.61 -11.44
N GLY A 172 10.96 -17.92 -10.35
CA GLY A 172 11.69 -18.52 -9.20
C GLY A 172 10.84 -19.35 -8.24
N ARG A 173 9.57 -19.68 -8.60
CA ARG A 173 8.67 -20.52 -7.78
C ARG A 173 8.70 -22.01 -8.13
N GLY A 174 9.52 -22.42 -9.08
CA GLY A 174 9.57 -23.78 -9.62
C GLY A 174 10.79 -24.59 -9.26
N GLU A 175 11.62 -24.12 -8.30
CA GLU A 175 12.78 -24.86 -7.79
C GLU A 175 12.62 -25.20 -6.30
#